data_5c46a9d7986673ba4660ba1be6dc8785
#
_entry.id   5c46a9d7986673ba4660ba1be6dc8785
#
_cell.length_a   1.000
_cell.length_b   1.000
_cell.length_c   1.000
_cell.angle_alpha   90.00
_cell.angle_beta   90.00
_cell.angle_gamma   90.00
#
_symmetry.space_group_name_H-M   'P 1'
#
loop_
_entity.id
_entity.type
_entity.pdbx_description
1 polymer ?
#
loop_
_entity_poly.entity_id
_entity_poly.type
_entity_poly.pdbx_seq_one_letter_code
_entity_poly.pdbx_strand_id
1 'polypeptide(L)'
;MNTSEFVGTETDLNIQCNKKTITSVTYIDGKKYFKKQIAAQFNDSLLHRMAFYKEFEVGLSINNKYIVKYSKISEDVAGLYILMEHINGQTIAEKIESEPEYFHNSLHIDKLLNQLLTALQALHERNIVYMDLKPENVMLTQVSNDVKLIDLGGCLTDGNDYTAQCTKGFEAAEITDGAGKADARTDIYAVGMLLQYIEEKSGAKLSRRLTKIKERCLNEDKAKRFESAHAMMKALKRRGKTICGIVTTIIFLVSAACGWMAFEGTEPHRQLTMYLNSDLYQGEIYYKILSEKDATCEVLGRSFNYRDINTGKYNTYIPEQVNIDGKNYTVTKIADQAFKGYTEIASTYIPNSILSIGKFAFMDNVALASAAMPNGMTEIPTKAFYHTGIKEMKLPHSLKVIGNAAFAECKRLKSVTIPEGIETLELDAFACCDSLANITLPSTLKSIKRGVFWQCRSINEIHIPASVTEIGEYSFYYCDSLRHVYNHAATPQEVISLFKPKDSITVHVPAASVELYRQASYWKDLNIVGDIVGLVP
;
A
#
# COMPACT_ATOMS: atom_id res chain seq x y z
N MET A 1 30.33 22.81 -23.61
CA MET A 1 30.62 23.67 -22.46
C MET A 1 30.33 22.84 -21.23
N ASN A 2 31.32 22.53 -20.46
CA ASN A 2 31.40 21.74 -19.24
C ASN A 2 30.57 20.44 -19.18
N THR A 3 31.12 19.37 -19.75
CA THR A 3 30.85 17.98 -19.42
C THR A 3 31.70 17.65 -18.20
N SER A 4 31.07 17.60 -17.02
CA SER A 4 31.68 16.99 -15.85
C SER A 4 31.72 15.47 -16.07
N GLU A 5 32.92 14.94 -16.27
CA GLU A 5 33.23 13.51 -16.30
C GLU A 5 32.85 12.89 -14.95
N PHE A 6 31.89 11.95 -14.98
CA PHE A 6 31.62 11.05 -13.87
C PHE A 6 32.66 9.92 -13.93
N VAL A 7 33.67 9.99 -13.09
CA VAL A 7 34.62 8.87 -12.85
C VAL A 7 34.05 8.02 -11.70
N GLY A 8 33.14 7.10 -12.03
CA GLY A 8 32.77 6.01 -11.12
C GLY A 8 33.56 4.76 -11.48
N THR A 9 34.15 4.09 -10.52
CA THR A 9 34.80 2.79 -10.71
C THR A 9 33.74 1.74 -11.06
N GLU A 10 33.64 1.36 -12.33
CA GLU A 10 32.80 0.25 -12.80
C GLU A 10 33.47 -1.09 -12.46
N THR A 11 32.81 -1.90 -11.65
CA THR A 11 33.16 -3.33 -11.46
C THR A 11 32.05 -4.16 -12.07
N ASP A 12 32.30 -4.76 -13.23
CA ASP A 12 31.39 -5.70 -13.88
C ASP A 12 31.47 -7.09 -13.21
N LEU A 13 30.34 -7.54 -12.63
CA LEU A 13 30.22 -8.86 -12.02
C LEU A 13 29.21 -9.70 -12.80
N ASN A 14 29.58 -10.94 -13.13
CA ASN A 14 28.75 -11.91 -13.87
C ASN A 14 28.36 -11.50 -15.31
N ILE A 15 29.27 -11.80 -16.26
CA ILE A 15 29.02 -11.59 -17.69
C ILE A 15 28.33 -12.82 -18.28
N GLN A 16 27.10 -12.66 -18.75
CA GLN A 16 26.42 -13.64 -19.62
C GLN A 16 26.43 -13.13 -21.06
N CYS A 17 26.92 -13.94 -22.00
CA CYS A 17 26.98 -13.58 -23.41
C CYS A 17 25.89 -14.31 -24.20
N ASN A 18 24.93 -13.53 -24.74
CA ASN A 18 24.04 -13.99 -25.78
C ASN A 18 24.67 -13.66 -27.16
N LYS A 19 24.29 -14.34 -28.24
CA LYS A 19 24.92 -14.15 -29.56
C LYS A 19 24.95 -12.69 -30.04
N LYS A 20 24.00 -11.85 -29.63
CA LYS A 20 23.84 -10.45 -30.07
C LYS A 20 24.11 -9.43 -28.97
N THR A 21 23.96 -9.80 -27.70
CA THR A 21 24.10 -8.90 -26.55
C THR A 21 24.92 -9.55 -25.44
N ILE A 22 25.58 -8.70 -24.68
CA ILE A 22 26.29 -9.04 -23.44
C ILE A 22 25.52 -8.42 -22.29
N THR A 23 25.27 -9.17 -21.23
CA THR A 23 24.62 -8.68 -20.03
C THR A 23 25.56 -8.79 -18.84
N SER A 24 25.59 -7.77 -18.01
CA SER A 24 26.41 -7.70 -16.81
C SER A 24 25.70 -6.91 -15.72
N VAL A 25 26.25 -6.96 -14.52
CA VAL A 25 25.82 -6.14 -13.40
C VAL A 25 26.90 -5.10 -13.13
N THR A 26 26.51 -3.82 -13.11
CA THR A 26 27.42 -2.70 -12.88
C THR A 26 26.98 -1.87 -11.68
N TYR A 27 27.93 -1.15 -11.06
CA TYR A 27 27.67 -0.24 -9.95
C TYR A 27 28.02 1.19 -10.39
N ILE A 28 27.08 2.11 -10.23
CA ILE A 28 27.26 3.54 -10.48
C ILE A 28 26.81 4.28 -9.22
N ASP A 29 27.69 5.09 -8.65
CA ASP A 29 27.44 5.84 -7.40
C ASP A 29 26.90 4.96 -6.25
N GLY A 30 27.46 3.76 -6.11
CA GLY A 30 27.06 2.77 -5.09
C GLY A 30 25.71 2.09 -5.37
N LYS A 31 25.04 2.41 -6.47
CA LYS A 31 23.78 1.79 -6.87
C LYS A 31 24.01 0.73 -7.93
N LYS A 32 23.33 -0.41 -7.76
CA LYS A 32 23.44 -1.58 -8.63
C LYS A 32 22.49 -1.45 -9.82
N TYR A 33 23.02 -1.69 -11.03
CA TYR A 33 22.27 -1.68 -12.28
C TYR A 33 22.51 -2.96 -13.07
N PHE A 34 21.53 -3.32 -13.89
CA PHE A 34 21.68 -4.31 -14.94
C PHE A 34 22.07 -3.59 -16.22
N LYS A 35 23.21 -4.00 -16.82
CA LYS A 35 23.75 -3.43 -18.07
C LYS A 35 23.55 -4.43 -19.20
N LYS A 36 22.86 -4.03 -20.26
CA LYS A 36 22.68 -4.78 -21.50
C LYS A 36 23.46 -4.04 -22.59
N GLN A 37 24.42 -4.68 -23.22
CA GLN A 37 25.35 -4.08 -24.18
C GLN A 37 25.30 -4.83 -25.51
N ILE A 38 25.42 -4.12 -26.63
CA ILE A 38 25.56 -4.75 -27.94
C ILE A 38 26.90 -5.51 -27.98
N ALA A 39 26.90 -6.76 -28.47
CA ALA A 39 28.13 -7.51 -28.67
C ALA A 39 29.00 -6.81 -29.72
N ALA A 40 30.34 -6.78 -29.50
CA ALA A 40 31.29 -5.99 -30.28
C ALA A 40 31.16 -6.18 -31.80
N GLN A 41 30.89 -7.40 -32.26
CA GLN A 41 30.70 -7.72 -33.68
C GLN A 41 29.47 -7.09 -34.34
N PHE A 42 28.52 -6.56 -33.55
CA PHE A 42 27.31 -5.92 -34.03
C PHE A 42 27.26 -4.42 -33.69
N ASN A 43 28.31 -3.88 -33.07
CA ASN A 43 28.33 -2.49 -32.62
C ASN A 43 28.20 -1.49 -33.76
N ASP A 44 28.77 -1.78 -34.94
CA ASP A 44 28.68 -0.94 -36.13
C ASP A 44 27.42 -1.20 -36.98
N SER A 45 26.60 -2.17 -36.58
CA SER A 45 25.37 -2.49 -37.28
C SER A 45 24.27 -1.52 -36.96
N LEU A 46 23.88 -0.69 -37.93
CA LEU A 46 22.80 0.28 -37.79
C LEU A 46 21.50 -0.39 -37.32
N LEU A 47 21.17 -1.57 -37.85
CA LEU A 47 19.97 -2.34 -37.47
C LEU A 47 19.95 -2.70 -35.98
N HIS A 48 21.08 -3.17 -35.42
CA HIS A 48 21.18 -3.53 -34.01
C HIS A 48 21.13 -2.30 -33.11
N ARG A 49 21.79 -1.22 -33.51
CA ARG A 49 21.74 0.05 -32.76
C ARG A 49 20.33 0.63 -32.74
N MET A 50 19.63 0.64 -33.88
CA MET A 50 18.23 1.07 -33.93
C MET A 50 17.33 0.22 -33.05
N ALA A 51 17.53 -1.10 -33.00
CA ALA A 51 16.78 -1.99 -32.11
C ALA A 51 16.99 -1.65 -30.62
N PHE A 52 18.23 -1.28 -30.24
CA PHE A 52 18.54 -0.84 -28.87
C PHE A 52 17.91 0.50 -28.52
N TYR A 53 17.95 1.48 -29.42
CA TYR A 53 17.27 2.77 -29.19
C TYR A 53 15.78 2.57 -29.05
N LYS A 54 15.17 1.76 -29.92
CA LYS A 54 13.75 1.41 -29.84
C LYS A 54 13.40 0.74 -28.49
N GLU A 55 14.15 -0.28 -28.08
CA GLU A 55 13.96 -0.95 -26.80
C GLU A 55 13.99 0.05 -25.64
N PHE A 56 14.96 0.97 -25.65
CA PHE A 56 15.08 1.98 -24.61
C PHE A 56 13.92 2.99 -24.63
N GLU A 57 13.49 3.47 -25.80
CA GLU A 57 12.34 4.38 -25.94
C GLU A 57 11.04 3.72 -25.46
N VAL A 58 10.79 2.46 -25.84
CA VAL A 58 9.67 1.67 -25.34
C VAL A 58 9.73 1.60 -23.82
N GLY A 59 10.87 1.23 -23.26
CA GLY A 59 11.05 1.10 -21.81
C GLY A 59 10.85 2.40 -21.04
N LEU A 60 11.29 3.54 -21.57
CA LEU A 60 11.06 4.86 -20.97
C LEU A 60 9.60 5.31 -21.05
N SER A 61 8.88 4.90 -22.10
CA SER A 61 7.49 5.31 -22.32
C SER A 61 6.52 4.69 -21.32
N ILE A 62 6.94 3.63 -20.59
CA ILE A 62 6.07 2.82 -19.76
C ILE A 62 6.44 2.99 -18.28
N ASN A 63 5.49 3.48 -17.49
CA ASN A 63 5.62 3.50 -16.03
C ASN A 63 4.70 2.44 -15.42
N ASN A 64 5.22 1.21 -15.29
CA ASN A 64 4.50 0.09 -14.70
C ASN A 64 5.42 -0.71 -13.78
N LYS A 65 4.98 -1.00 -12.57
CA LYS A 65 5.80 -1.67 -11.56
C LYS A 65 6.18 -3.11 -11.91
N TYR A 66 5.43 -3.75 -12.79
CA TYR A 66 5.67 -5.11 -13.26
C TYR A 66 6.50 -5.19 -14.54
N ILE A 67 6.99 -4.06 -15.02
CA ILE A 67 7.93 -3.96 -16.14
C ILE A 67 9.25 -3.42 -15.58
N VAL A 68 10.38 -3.92 -16.10
CA VAL A 68 11.71 -3.45 -15.71
C VAL A 68 11.87 -1.96 -16.04
N LYS A 69 12.45 -1.19 -15.11
CA LYS A 69 12.65 0.26 -15.31
C LYS A 69 13.94 0.51 -16.06
N TYR A 70 13.83 1.17 -17.20
CA TYR A 70 14.96 1.67 -17.98
C TYR A 70 15.47 2.98 -17.39
N SER A 71 16.80 3.15 -17.33
CA SER A 71 17.42 4.31 -16.69
C SER A 71 18.21 5.18 -17.64
N LYS A 72 19.06 4.58 -18.48
CA LYS A 72 19.95 5.32 -19.38
C LYS A 72 20.35 4.45 -20.58
N ILE A 73 20.51 5.07 -21.75
CA ILE A 73 21.24 4.52 -22.88
C ILE A 73 22.52 5.33 -23.04
N SER A 74 23.66 4.70 -23.27
CA SER A 74 24.95 5.34 -23.40
C SER A 74 25.89 4.46 -24.18
N GLU A 75 27.08 4.96 -24.51
CA GLU A 75 28.11 4.24 -25.23
C GLU A 75 29.44 4.34 -24.49
N ASP A 76 30.18 3.25 -24.44
CA ASP A 76 31.53 3.16 -23.90
C ASP A 76 32.49 2.56 -24.93
N VAL A 77 33.73 2.27 -24.54
CA VAL A 77 34.73 1.68 -25.42
C VAL A 77 34.37 0.29 -25.96
N ALA A 78 33.45 -0.40 -25.29
CA ALA A 78 32.97 -1.73 -25.68
C ALA A 78 31.67 -1.65 -26.52
N GLY A 79 31.04 -0.47 -26.64
CA GLY A 79 29.89 -0.19 -27.50
C GLY A 79 28.65 0.36 -26.79
N LEU A 80 27.54 0.41 -27.53
CA LEU A 80 26.27 0.94 -27.06
C LEU A 80 25.66 0.01 -25.99
N TYR A 81 25.20 0.59 -24.87
CA TYR A 81 24.57 -0.15 -23.79
C TYR A 81 23.36 0.56 -23.19
N ILE A 82 22.47 -0.23 -22.58
CA ILE A 82 21.32 0.21 -21.81
C ILE A 82 21.52 -0.14 -20.34
N LEU A 83 21.24 0.79 -19.44
CA LEU A 83 21.17 0.56 -18.01
C LEU A 83 19.71 0.44 -17.57
N MET A 84 19.43 -0.59 -16.80
CA MET A 84 18.11 -0.89 -16.23
C MET A 84 18.23 -1.10 -14.72
N GLU A 85 17.11 -1.05 -14.02
CA GLU A 85 17.08 -1.46 -12.61
C GLU A 85 17.60 -2.88 -12.46
N HIS A 86 18.42 -3.12 -11.44
CA HIS A 86 18.82 -4.48 -11.08
C HIS A 86 17.69 -5.13 -10.29
N ILE A 87 17.17 -6.24 -10.79
CA ILE A 87 16.13 -7.03 -10.14
C ILE A 87 16.80 -8.14 -9.34
N ASN A 88 16.60 -8.12 -8.01
CA ASN A 88 17.01 -9.25 -7.17
C ASN A 88 15.90 -10.30 -7.20
N GLY A 89 16.08 -11.33 -7.99
CA GLY A 89 15.07 -12.35 -8.24
C GLY A 89 15.55 -13.44 -9.19
N GLN A 90 14.65 -14.30 -9.59
CA GLN A 90 14.86 -15.41 -10.53
C GLN A 90 13.86 -15.32 -11.66
N THR A 91 14.22 -15.76 -12.85
CA THR A 91 13.29 -15.99 -13.95
C THR A 91 12.31 -17.12 -13.59
N ILE A 92 11.17 -17.21 -14.29
CA ILE A 92 10.26 -18.36 -14.13
C ILE A 92 10.99 -19.67 -14.43
N ALA A 93 11.87 -19.68 -15.45
CA ALA A 93 12.66 -20.86 -15.78
C ALA A 93 13.54 -21.29 -14.60
N GLU A 94 14.37 -20.38 -14.05
CA GLU A 94 15.23 -20.62 -12.89
C GLU A 94 14.43 -21.00 -11.63
N LYS A 95 13.27 -20.37 -11.44
CA LYS A 95 12.40 -20.67 -10.29
C LYS A 95 11.81 -22.08 -10.37
N ILE A 96 11.46 -22.55 -11.56
CA ILE A 96 11.00 -23.93 -11.77
C ILE A 96 12.14 -24.93 -11.54
N GLU A 97 13.36 -24.62 -11.95
CA GLU A 97 14.52 -25.48 -11.71
C GLU A 97 14.88 -25.57 -10.22
N SER A 98 14.81 -24.46 -9.49
CA SER A 98 15.21 -24.40 -8.08
C SER A 98 14.09 -24.80 -7.09
N GLU A 99 12.84 -24.44 -7.38
CA GLU A 99 11.68 -24.63 -6.48
C GLU A 99 10.41 -24.95 -7.29
N PRO A 100 10.31 -26.09 -7.98
CA PRO A 100 9.16 -26.42 -8.82
C PRO A 100 7.84 -26.45 -8.03
N GLU A 101 7.87 -26.83 -6.75
CA GLU A 101 6.71 -26.87 -5.85
C GLU A 101 6.07 -25.50 -5.60
N TYR A 102 6.80 -24.40 -5.84
CA TYR A 102 6.26 -23.06 -5.76
C TYR A 102 4.98 -22.90 -6.60
N PHE A 103 4.97 -23.51 -7.80
CA PHE A 103 3.85 -23.45 -8.75
C PHE A 103 2.73 -24.47 -8.45
N HIS A 104 2.91 -25.38 -7.48
CA HIS A 104 1.84 -26.27 -7.05
C HIS A 104 0.73 -25.50 -6.29
N ASN A 105 1.04 -24.32 -5.76
CA ASN A 105 0.04 -23.44 -5.16
C ASN A 105 -0.66 -22.59 -6.25
N SER A 106 -1.94 -22.82 -6.45
CA SER A 106 -2.72 -22.08 -7.46
C SER A 106 -2.78 -20.57 -7.21
N LEU A 107 -2.61 -20.10 -5.97
CA LEU A 107 -2.57 -18.67 -5.64
C LEU A 107 -1.30 -18.01 -6.19
N HIS A 108 -0.18 -18.72 -6.23
CA HIS A 108 1.05 -18.19 -6.83
C HIS A 108 0.88 -18.02 -8.35
N ILE A 109 0.22 -18.97 -9.00
CA ILE A 109 -0.09 -18.88 -10.45
C ILE A 109 -1.10 -17.74 -10.68
N ASP A 110 -2.12 -17.60 -9.85
CA ASP A 110 -3.10 -16.51 -9.95
C ASP A 110 -2.43 -15.14 -9.78
N LYS A 111 -1.53 -15.00 -8.80
CA LYS A 111 -0.73 -13.78 -8.59
C LYS A 111 0.14 -13.47 -9.80
N LEU A 112 0.91 -14.47 -10.26
CA LEU A 112 1.74 -14.36 -11.46
C LEU A 112 0.91 -13.83 -12.65
N LEU A 113 -0.21 -14.46 -12.94
CA LEU A 113 -1.04 -14.09 -14.09
C LEU A 113 -1.63 -12.69 -13.96
N ASN A 114 -2.16 -12.34 -12.78
CA ASN A 114 -2.70 -11.00 -12.59
C ASN A 114 -1.65 -9.91 -12.79
N GLN A 115 -0.45 -10.09 -12.26
CA GLN A 115 0.64 -9.11 -12.37
C GLN A 115 1.19 -9.05 -13.80
N LEU A 116 1.39 -10.20 -14.45
CA LEU A 116 1.82 -10.29 -15.85
C LEU A 116 0.81 -9.64 -16.79
N LEU A 117 -0.47 -9.93 -16.64
CA LEU A 117 -1.53 -9.33 -17.45
C LEU A 117 -1.64 -7.82 -17.22
N THR A 118 -1.35 -7.34 -16.00
CA THR A 118 -1.27 -5.89 -15.72
C THR A 118 -0.10 -5.23 -16.46
N ALA A 119 1.04 -5.92 -16.58
CA ALA A 119 2.16 -5.45 -17.39
C ALA A 119 1.80 -5.42 -18.88
N LEU A 120 1.25 -6.50 -19.41
CA LEU A 120 0.83 -6.59 -20.81
C LEU A 120 -0.25 -5.57 -21.15
N GLN A 121 -1.21 -5.33 -20.26
CA GLN A 121 -2.23 -4.29 -20.47
C GLN A 121 -1.60 -2.91 -20.64
N ALA A 122 -0.61 -2.55 -19.82
CA ALA A 122 0.06 -1.25 -19.93
C ALA A 122 0.82 -1.06 -21.26
N LEU A 123 1.30 -2.14 -21.87
CA LEU A 123 1.86 -2.15 -23.22
C LEU A 123 0.75 -2.01 -24.28
N HIS A 124 -0.29 -2.83 -24.20
CA HIS A 124 -1.39 -2.86 -25.17
C HIS A 124 -2.17 -1.53 -25.24
N GLU A 125 -2.33 -0.82 -24.11
CA GLU A 125 -2.93 0.52 -24.08
C GLU A 125 -2.14 1.57 -24.87
N ARG A 126 -0.87 1.26 -25.21
CA ARG A 126 0.00 2.08 -26.05
C ARG A 126 0.22 1.51 -27.44
N ASN A 127 -0.63 0.55 -27.83
CA ASN A 127 -0.50 -0.22 -29.08
C ASN A 127 0.86 -0.95 -29.21
N ILE A 128 1.45 -1.35 -28.08
CA ILE A 128 2.69 -2.11 -28.07
C ILE A 128 2.35 -3.58 -27.78
N VAL A 129 2.75 -4.50 -28.66
CA VAL A 129 2.66 -5.94 -28.48
C VAL A 129 4.02 -6.45 -28.02
N TYR A 130 4.06 -7.22 -26.93
CA TYR A 130 5.33 -7.64 -26.32
C TYR A 130 6.12 -8.63 -27.16
N MET A 131 5.45 -9.59 -27.80
CA MET A 131 5.93 -10.57 -28.78
C MET A 131 6.85 -11.68 -28.24
N ASP A 132 7.72 -11.42 -27.27
CA ASP A 132 8.73 -12.38 -26.77
C ASP A 132 8.45 -12.84 -25.32
N LEU A 133 7.19 -13.18 -25.03
CA LEU A 133 6.82 -13.69 -23.72
C LEU A 133 7.23 -15.17 -23.58
N LYS A 134 8.19 -15.40 -22.68
CA LYS A 134 8.74 -16.71 -22.35
C LYS A 134 9.22 -16.75 -20.89
N PRO A 135 9.45 -17.95 -20.32
CA PRO A 135 9.85 -18.10 -18.91
C PRO A 135 11.12 -17.31 -18.51
N GLU A 136 12.07 -17.13 -19.45
CA GLU A 136 13.31 -16.40 -19.22
C GLU A 136 13.11 -14.87 -19.16
N ASN A 137 12.01 -14.36 -19.73
CA ASN A 137 11.72 -12.93 -19.79
C ASN A 137 10.76 -12.47 -18.70
N VAL A 138 10.35 -13.36 -17.79
CA VAL A 138 9.48 -13.05 -16.64
C VAL A 138 10.24 -13.41 -15.37
N MET A 139 10.67 -12.40 -14.61
CA MET A 139 11.32 -12.58 -13.32
C MET A 139 10.31 -12.50 -12.16
N LEU A 140 10.63 -13.23 -11.10
CA LEU A 140 9.98 -13.16 -9.79
C LEU A 140 10.98 -12.58 -8.80
N THR A 141 10.61 -11.48 -8.13
CA THR A 141 11.49 -10.83 -7.14
C THR A 141 11.69 -11.73 -5.92
N GLN A 142 12.88 -11.70 -5.32
CA GLN A 142 13.28 -12.60 -4.23
C GLN A 142 12.39 -12.47 -2.98
N VAL A 143 12.00 -11.25 -2.61
CA VAL A 143 11.28 -11.01 -1.35
C VAL A 143 9.80 -11.32 -1.46
N SER A 144 9.15 -10.88 -2.54
CA SER A 144 7.70 -10.93 -2.68
C SER A 144 7.22 -11.83 -3.81
N ASN A 145 8.12 -12.40 -4.62
CA ASN A 145 7.77 -13.11 -5.85
C ASN A 145 6.84 -12.27 -6.75
N ASP A 146 7.13 -10.97 -6.86
CA ASP A 146 6.41 -10.10 -7.78
C ASP A 146 6.99 -10.22 -9.18
N VAL A 147 6.10 -10.16 -10.17
CA VAL A 147 6.48 -10.22 -11.58
C VAL A 147 7.27 -8.98 -11.97
N LYS A 148 8.32 -9.20 -12.72
CA LYS A 148 9.04 -8.19 -13.50
C LYS A 148 9.20 -8.72 -14.94
N LEU A 149 8.47 -8.12 -15.87
CA LEU A 149 8.64 -8.38 -17.29
C LEU A 149 9.90 -7.66 -17.74
N ILE A 150 10.86 -8.41 -18.30
CA ILE A 150 12.14 -7.92 -18.74
C ILE A 150 12.27 -8.06 -20.27
N ASP A 151 13.27 -7.38 -20.84
CA ASP A 151 13.59 -7.46 -22.27
C ASP A 151 12.46 -7.00 -23.22
N LEU A 152 12.39 -5.69 -23.46
CA LEU A 152 11.42 -5.09 -24.39
C LEU A 152 11.94 -5.03 -25.84
N GLY A 153 13.09 -5.65 -26.14
CA GLY A 153 13.71 -5.60 -27.46
C GLY A 153 12.90 -6.26 -28.58
N GLY A 154 12.03 -7.21 -28.22
CA GLY A 154 11.14 -7.91 -29.15
C GLY A 154 9.81 -7.20 -29.43
N CYS A 155 9.48 -6.12 -28.72
CA CYS A 155 8.18 -5.46 -28.83
C CYS A 155 7.88 -4.97 -30.25
N LEU A 156 6.62 -5.14 -30.68
CA LEU A 156 6.09 -4.55 -31.90
C LEU A 156 5.38 -3.25 -31.55
N THR A 157 5.74 -2.14 -32.20
CA THR A 157 5.11 -0.83 -32.09
C THR A 157 4.29 -0.50 -33.36
N ASP A 158 3.46 0.54 -33.33
CA ASP A 158 2.73 1.00 -34.54
C ASP A 158 3.74 1.44 -35.62
N GLY A 159 3.83 0.65 -36.69
CA GLY A 159 4.71 0.89 -37.82
C GLY A 159 5.30 -0.41 -38.37
N ASN A 160 5.97 -0.34 -39.51
CA ASN A 160 6.65 -1.48 -40.14
C ASN A 160 7.90 -1.88 -39.33
N ASP A 161 7.70 -2.60 -38.25
CA ASP A 161 8.79 -3.04 -37.36
C ASP A 161 9.44 -4.31 -37.89
N TYR A 162 10.52 -4.17 -38.63
CA TYR A 162 11.36 -5.29 -39.13
C TYR A 162 12.17 -5.98 -38.02
N THR A 163 12.08 -5.54 -36.79
CA THR A 163 12.91 -6.02 -35.66
C THR A 163 12.14 -6.88 -34.65
N ALA A 164 10.83 -7.08 -34.82
CA ALA A 164 10.04 -7.95 -33.96
C ALA A 164 10.58 -9.38 -34.02
N GLN A 165 10.91 -9.94 -32.85
CA GLN A 165 11.44 -11.30 -32.73
C GLN A 165 10.56 -12.10 -31.78
N CYS A 166 10.20 -13.31 -32.20
CA CYS A 166 9.50 -14.29 -31.39
C CYS A 166 10.43 -15.45 -31.06
N THR A 167 10.26 -16.04 -29.89
CA THR A 167 11.00 -17.23 -29.49
C THR A 167 10.27 -18.47 -30.00
N LYS A 168 10.98 -19.35 -30.75
CA LYS A 168 10.45 -20.60 -31.27
C LYS A 168 9.82 -21.43 -30.16
N GLY A 169 8.57 -21.84 -30.36
CA GLY A 169 7.78 -22.62 -29.41
C GLY A 169 6.86 -21.81 -28.51
N PHE A 170 6.90 -20.47 -28.57
CA PHE A 170 5.96 -19.56 -27.91
C PHE A 170 5.17 -18.70 -28.91
N GLU A 171 5.45 -18.88 -30.19
CA GLU A 171 4.81 -18.13 -31.27
C GLU A 171 3.35 -18.56 -31.48
N ALA A 172 2.48 -17.60 -31.71
CA ALA A 172 1.11 -17.87 -32.13
C ALA A 172 1.06 -18.22 -33.63
N ALA A 173 0.09 -19.03 -34.05
CA ALA A 173 -0.05 -19.51 -35.43
C ALA A 173 -0.06 -18.37 -36.47
N GLU A 174 -0.70 -17.24 -36.16
CA GLU A 174 -0.75 -16.08 -37.06
C GLU A 174 0.63 -15.44 -37.33
N ILE A 175 1.62 -15.75 -36.49
CA ILE A 175 3.01 -15.27 -36.64
C ILE A 175 3.82 -16.27 -37.47
N THR A 176 3.68 -17.59 -37.21
CA THR A 176 4.41 -18.65 -37.92
C THR A 176 3.99 -18.80 -39.35
N ASP A 177 2.70 -18.65 -39.61
CA ASP A 177 2.12 -18.82 -40.95
C ASP A 177 2.20 -17.55 -41.81
N GLY A 178 2.66 -16.41 -41.24
CA GLY A 178 2.68 -15.13 -41.92
C GLY A 178 1.31 -14.60 -42.33
N ALA A 179 0.23 -15.23 -41.85
CA ALA A 179 -1.14 -15.00 -42.30
C ALA A 179 -1.86 -13.87 -41.56
N GLY A 180 -1.27 -13.32 -40.49
CA GLY A 180 -1.95 -12.33 -39.64
C GLY A 180 -1.06 -11.27 -39.05
N LYS A 181 -1.66 -10.09 -38.75
CA LYS A 181 -1.01 -9.00 -38.04
C LYS A 181 -1.02 -9.30 -36.53
N ALA A 182 0.10 -9.16 -35.84
CA ALA A 182 0.19 -9.28 -34.40
C ALA A 182 -0.66 -8.20 -33.69
N ASP A 183 -1.33 -8.58 -32.60
CA ASP A 183 -2.03 -7.68 -31.68
C ASP A 183 -2.01 -8.24 -30.26
N ALA A 184 -2.72 -7.61 -29.31
CA ALA A 184 -2.81 -8.04 -27.91
C ALA A 184 -3.11 -9.55 -27.72
N ARG A 185 -3.84 -10.18 -28.65
CA ARG A 185 -4.21 -11.59 -28.60
C ARG A 185 -3.03 -12.52 -28.93
N THR A 186 -1.99 -12.01 -29.55
CA THR A 186 -0.72 -12.72 -29.77
C THR A 186 0.00 -12.93 -28.42
N ASP A 187 0.08 -11.89 -27.59
CA ASP A 187 0.63 -12.01 -26.23
C ASP A 187 -0.24 -12.91 -25.33
N ILE A 188 -1.59 -12.88 -25.52
CA ILE A 188 -2.50 -13.78 -24.80
C ILE A 188 -2.21 -15.26 -25.12
N TYR A 189 -1.88 -15.59 -26.36
CA TYR A 189 -1.44 -16.93 -26.73
C TYR A 189 -0.16 -17.31 -25.98
N ALA A 190 0.83 -16.43 -25.95
CA ALA A 190 2.08 -16.65 -25.25
C ALA A 190 1.89 -16.80 -23.71
N VAL A 191 0.89 -16.14 -23.10
CA VAL A 191 0.49 -16.41 -21.71
C VAL A 191 -0.05 -17.84 -21.56
N GLY A 192 -0.80 -18.34 -22.52
CA GLY A 192 -1.25 -19.74 -22.58
C GLY A 192 -0.07 -20.72 -22.63
N MET A 193 0.92 -20.44 -23.48
CA MET A 193 2.16 -21.23 -23.58
C MET A 193 2.97 -21.20 -22.29
N LEU A 194 3.05 -20.05 -21.62
CA LEU A 194 3.70 -19.92 -20.32
C LEU A 194 3.01 -20.79 -19.24
N LEU A 195 1.68 -20.82 -19.22
CA LEU A 195 0.93 -21.71 -18.33
C LEU A 195 1.17 -23.19 -18.63
N GLN A 196 1.23 -23.55 -19.90
CA GLN A 196 1.59 -24.91 -20.32
C GLN A 196 3.00 -25.29 -19.90
N TYR A 197 3.95 -24.41 -20.10
CA TYR A 197 5.35 -24.61 -19.66
C TYR A 197 5.44 -24.82 -18.14
N ILE A 198 4.76 -23.99 -17.35
CA ILE A 198 4.70 -24.14 -15.88
C ILE A 198 4.15 -25.52 -15.52
N GLU A 199 3.00 -25.91 -16.09
CA GLU A 199 2.38 -27.22 -15.83
C GLU A 199 3.32 -28.38 -16.14
N GLU A 200 3.94 -28.38 -17.33
CA GLU A 200 4.82 -29.46 -17.81
C GLU A 200 6.13 -29.55 -17.04
N LYS A 201 6.73 -28.40 -16.73
CA LYS A 201 8.10 -28.38 -16.14
C LYS A 201 8.10 -28.43 -14.63
N SER A 202 7.08 -27.84 -13.94
CA SER A 202 6.98 -27.93 -12.49
C SER A 202 6.18 -29.13 -11.98
N GLY A 203 5.42 -29.81 -12.84
CA GLY A 203 4.48 -30.86 -12.45
C GLY A 203 3.22 -30.32 -11.75
N ALA A 204 2.99 -29.02 -11.78
CA ALA A 204 1.83 -28.38 -11.17
C ALA A 204 0.54 -28.86 -11.82
N LYS A 205 -0.49 -29.15 -11.01
CA LYS A 205 -1.83 -29.45 -11.52
C LYS A 205 -2.67 -28.18 -11.54
N LEU A 206 -2.94 -27.67 -12.73
CA LEU A 206 -3.80 -26.50 -12.90
C LEU A 206 -5.24 -26.80 -12.42
N SER A 207 -5.85 -25.82 -11.76
CA SER A 207 -7.27 -25.89 -11.43
C SER A 207 -8.13 -25.94 -12.70
N ARG A 208 -9.34 -26.53 -12.63
CA ARG A 208 -10.29 -26.58 -13.78
C ARG A 208 -10.50 -25.21 -14.44
N ARG A 209 -10.44 -24.14 -13.65
CA ARG A 209 -10.55 -22.76 -14.14
C ARG A 209 -9.32 -22.38 -14.98
N LEU A 210 -8.13 -22.58 -14.44
CA LEU A 210 -6.86 -22.25 -15.12
C LEU A 210 -6.67 -23.11 -16.37
N THR A 211 -7.07 -24.38 -16.33
CA THR A 211 -7.07 -25.24 -17.53
C THR A 211 -7.94 -24.66 -18.65
N LYS A 212 -9.19 -24.26 -18.35
CA LYS A 212 -10.08 -23.63 -19.35
C LYS A 212 -9.53 -22.30 -19.86
N ILE A 213 -8.89 -21.52 -19.02
CA ILE A 213 -8.24 -20.26 -19.41
C ILE A 213 -7.08 -20.55 -20.35
N LYS A 214 -6.19 -21.50 -19.99
CA LYS A 214 -5.08 -21.96 -20.83
C LYS A 214 -5.57 -22.42 -22.21
N GLU A 215 -6.55 -23.33 -22.25
CA GLU A 215 -7.14 -23.83 -23.49
C GLU A 215 -7.69 -22.70 -24.37
N ARG A 216 -8.36 -21.71 -23.78
CA ARG A 216 -8.84 -20.55 -24.50
C ARG A 216 -7.71 -19.66 -25.03
N CYS A 217 -6.65 -19.46 -24.28
CA CYS A 217 -5.48 -18.71 -24.73
C CYS A 217 -4.79 -19.39 -25.91
N LEU A 218 -4.69 -20.72 -25.90
CA LEU A 218 -4.02 -21.54 -26.91
C LEU A 218 -4.87 -21.85 -28.14
N ASN A 219 -6.05 -21.23 -28.27
CA ASN A 219 -6.88 -21.45 -29.43
C ASN A 219 -6.17 -20.99 -30.72
N GLU A 220 -6.11 -21.84 -31.74
CA GLU A 220 -5.49 -21.50 -33.03
C GLU A 220 -6.19 -20.30 -33.67
N ASP A 221 -7.54 -20.29 -33.62
CA ASP A 221 -8.33 -19.15 -34.05
C ASP A 221 -8.20 -17.99 -33.06
N LYS A 222 -7.46 -16.99 -33.47
CA LYS A 222 -7.22 -15.76 -32.72
C LYS A 222 -8.50 -15.07 -32.22
N ALA A 223 -9.61 -15.15 -32.97
CA ALA A 223 -10.90 -14.57 -32.61
C ALA A 223 -11.56 -15.26 -31.41
N LYS A 224 -11.20 -16.49 -31.10
CA LYS A 224 -11.73 -17.26 -29.97
C LYS A 224 -10.95 -17.08 -28.68
N ARG A 225 -9.76 -16.45 -28.72
CA ARG A 225 -8.96 -16.09 -27.54
C ARG A 225 -9.65 -15.00 -26.74
N PHE A 226 -9.04 -14.57 -25.63
CA PHE A 226 -9.45 -13.34 -24.96
C PHE A 226 -9.05 -12.14 -25.82
N GLU A 227 -9.95 -11.18 -25.95
CA GLU A 227 -9.74 -9.97 -26.76
C GLU A 227 -8.66 -9.03 -26.20
N SER A 228 -8.40 -9.10 -24.89
CA SER A 228 -7.43 -8.25 -24.19
C SER A 228 -6.94 -8.91 -22.90
N ALA A 229 -5.82 -8.40 -22.36
CA ALA A 229 -5.32 -8.77 -21.05
C ALA A 229 -6.37 -8.51 -19.96
N HIS A 230 -7.13 -7.41 -20.07
CA HIS A 230 -8.24 -7.09 -19.16
C HIS A 230 -9.35 -8.15 -19.19
N ALA A 231 -9.79 -8.59 -20.38
CA ALA A 231 -10.80 -9.63 -20.51
C ALA A 231 -10.35 -10.96 -19.89
N MET A 232 -9.06 -11.29 -20.01
CA MET A 232 -8.48 -12.47 -19.36
C MET A 232 -8.41 -12.30 -17.84
N MET A 233 -8.04 -11.13 -17.32
CA MET A 233 -8.06 -10.85 -15.87
C MET A 233 -9.48 -11.00 -15.29
N LYS A 234 -10.50 -10.54 -16.01
CA LYS A 234 -11.91 -10.72 -15.62
C LYS A 234 -12.30 -12.20 -15.54
N ALA A 235 -11.82 -13.01 -16.47
CA ALA A 235 -12.05 -14.47 -16.44
C ALA A 235 -11.31 -15.15 -15.28
N LEU A 236 -10.11 -14.69 -14.93
CA LEU A 236 -9.39 -15.15 -13.74
C LEU A 236 -10.15 -14.87 -12.44
N LYS A 237 -10.83 -13.72 -12.34
CA LYS A 237 -11.63 -13.32 -11.17
C LYS A 237 -12.99 -14.05 -11.06
N ARG A 238 -13.56 -14.55 -12.17
CA ARG A 238 -14.83 -15.28 -12.17
C ARG A 238 -14.70 -16.60 -11.41
N ARG A 239 -15.02 -16.61 -10.12
CA ARG A 239 -15.21 -17.83 -9.34
C ARG A 239 -16.54 -18.45 -9.72
N GLY A 240 -16.50 -19.66 -10.27
CA GLY A 240 -17.72 -20.44 -10.53
C GLY A 240 -18.52 -20.60 -9.23
N LYS A 241 -19.75 -20.10 -9.21
CA LYS A 241 -20.75 -20.47 -8.21
C LYS A 241 -21.06 -21.96 -8.44
N THR A 242 -20.28 -22.84 -7.82
CA THR A 242 -20.55 -24.28 -7.86
C THR A 242 -20.92 -24.74 -6.44
N ILE A 243 -22.13 -25.23 -6.31
CA ILE A 243 -22.77 -25.77 -5.10
C ILE A 243 -22.02 -26.98 -4.50
N CYS A 244 -20.91 -27.42 -5.06
CA CYS A 244 -20.10 -28.56 -4.59
C CYS A 244 -19.12 -28.22 -3.45
N GLY A 245 -19.13 -26.98 -2.91
CA GLY A 245 -18.23 -26.54 -1.83
C GLY A 245 -18.63 -26.94 -0.41
N ILE A 246 -19.84 -27.45 -0.17
CA ILE A 246 -20.36 -27.58 1.19
C ILE A 246 -19.81 -28.83 1.92
N VAL A 247 -19.52 -29.91 1.24
CA VAL A 247 -19.08 -31.17 1.89
C VAL A 247 -17.54 -31.21 2.10
N THR A 248 -16.75 -30.64 1.21
CA THR A 248 -15.29 -30.49 1.42
C THR A 248 -14.97 -29.41 2.44
N THR A 249 -15.85 -28.44 2.65
CA THR A 249 -15.68 -27.36 3.62
C THR A 249 -15.67 -27.84 5.05
N ILE A 250 -16.44 -28.88 5.40
CA ILE A 250 -16.59 -29.36 6.80
C ILE A 250 -15.33 -30.14 7.26
N ILE A 251 -14.71 -30.93 6.39
CA ILE A 251 -13.47 -31.68 6.74
C ILE A 251 -12.25 -30.75 6.78
N PHE A 252 -12.23 -29.71 5.92
CA PHE A 252 -11.20 -28.69 5.93
C PHE A 252 -11.32 -27.75 7.15
N LEU A 253 -12.53 -27.52 7.67
CA LEU A 253 -12.78 -26.63 8.82
C LEU A 253 -12.23 -27.16 10.14
N VAL A 254 -12.13 -28.46 10.34
CA VAL A 254 -11.65 -29.04 11.62
C VAL A 254 -10.10 -29.11 11.65
N SER A 255 -9.44 -29.45 10.55
CA SER A 255 -7.97 -29.44 10.48
C SER A 255 -7.40 -28.04 10.20
N ALA A 256 -8.17 -27.15 9.57
CA ALA A 256 -7.81 -25.76 9.34
C ALA A 256 -8.04 -24.87 10.57
N ALA A 257 -8.92 -25.24 11.51
CA ALA A 257 -9.21 -24.43 12.69
C ALA A 257 -7.96 -24.22 13.57
N CYS A 258 -7.12 -25.24 13.75
CA CYS A 258 -5.87 -25.10 14.51
C CYS A 258 -4.78 -24.36 13.73
N GLY A 259 -4.67 -24.56 12.41
CA GLY A 259 -3.75 -23.83 11.53
C GLY A 259 -4.24 -22.41 11.23
N TRP A 260 -5.56 -22.20 11.13
CA TRP A 260 -6.18 -20.91 10.89
C TRP A 260 -6.00 -19.94 12.06
N MET A 261 -6.15 -20.41 13.32
CA MET A 261 -5.92 -19.58 14.51
C MET A 261 -4.47 -19.07 14.62
N ALA A 262 -3.49 -19.83 14.11
CA ALA A 262 -2.10 -19.39 14.05
C ALA A 262 -1.81 -18.44 12.86
N PHE A 263 -2.63 -18.50 11.80
CA PHE A 263 -2.47 -17.69 10.58
C PHE A 263 -3.34 -16.43 10.61
N GLU A 264 -4.45 -16.47 11.35
CA GLU A 264 -5.38 -15.35 11.48
C GLU A 264 -4.67 -14.12 12.07
N GLY A 265 -4.88 -12.97 11.44
CA GLY A 265 -4.24 -11.71 11.83
C GLY A 265 -2.82 -11.51 11.29
N THR A 266 -2.21 -12.52 10.63
CA THR A 266 -0.94 -12.33 9.94
C THR A 266 -1.12 -11.47 8.68
N GLU A 267 -0.04 -10.81 8.23
CA GLU A 267 -0.11 -9.98 7.02
C GLU A 267 -0.45 -10.76 5.74
N PRO A 268 0.11 -11.95 5.50
CA PRO A 268 -0.30 -12.78 4.36
C PRO A 268 -1.79 -13.14 4.38
N HIS A 269 -2.35 -13.43 5.55
CA HIS A 269 -3.77 -13.70 5.72
C HIS A 269 -4.62 -12.48 5.38
N ARG A 270 -4.23 -11.29 5.86
CA ARG A 270 -4.93 -10.04 5.58
C ARG A 270 -4.91 -9.71 4.08
N GLN A 271 -3.76 -9.85 3.41
CA GLN A 271 -3.63 -9.63 1.96
C GLN A 271 -4.51 -10.60 1.17
N LEU A 272 -4.52 -11.87 1.54
CA LEU A 272 -5.38 -12.87 0.93
C LEU A 272 -6.87 -12.52 1.11
N THR A 273 -7.26 -12.12 2.31
CA THR A 273 -8.65 -11.74 2.62
C THR A 273 -9.10 -10.51 1.81
N MET A 274 -8.25 -9.49 1.68
CA MET A 274 -8.54 -8.32 0.84
C MET A 274 -8.69 -8.71 -0.63
N TYR A 275 -7.77 -9.51 -1.17
CA TYR A 275 -7.85 -10.00 -2.53
C TYR A 275 -9.13 -10.81 -2.79
N LEU A 276 -9.48 -11.72 -1.87
CA LEU A 276 -10.64 -12.59 -1.99
C LEU A 276 -11.98 -11.82 -1.93
N ASN A 277 -12.03 -10.74 -1.21
CA ASN A 277 -13.24 -9.95 -0.94
C ASN A 277 -13.35 -8.69 -1.81
N SER A 278 -12.32 -8.38 -2.63
CA SER A 278 -12.35 -7.19 -3.49
C SER A 278 -13.10 -7.44 -4.80
N ASP A 279 -13.79 -6.40 -5.27
CA ASP A 279 -14.42 -6.34 -6.58
C ASP A 279 -13.50 -5.66 -7.61
N LEU A 280 -12.56 -4.82 -7.14
CA LEU A 280 -11.57 -4.12 -7.96
C LEU A 280 -10.22 -4.04 -7.25
N TYR A 281 -9.14 -4.18 -8.01
CA TYR A 281 -7.78 -3.80 -7.64
C TYR A 281 -7.26 -2.76 -8.62
N GLN A 282 -7.10 -1.52 -8.16
CA GLN A 282 -6.63 -0.40 -8.99
C GLN A 282 -5.71 0.51 -8.19
N GLY A 283 -4.61 0.97 -8.78
CA GLY A 283 -3.68 1.88 -8.12
C GLY A 283 -3.13 1.32 -6.79
N GLU A 284 -2.94 -0.01 -6.71
CA GLU A 284 -2.46 -0.74 -5.53
C GLU A 284 -3.47 -0.86 -4.37
N ILE A 285 -4.69 -0.41 -4.55
CA ILE A 285 -5.75 -0.45 -3.56
C ILE A 285 -6.80 -1.48 -3.98
N TYR A 286 -7.27 -2.24 -3.00
CA TYR A 286 -8.40 -3.16 -3.14
C TYR A 286 -9.69 -2.44 -2.76
N TYR A 287 -10.70 -2.57 -3.61
CA TYR A 287 -12.01 -1.96 -3.43
C TYR A 287 -13.10 -3.03 -3.40
N LYS A 288 -14.18 -2.76 -2.67
CA LYS A 288 -15.37 -3.59 -2.62
C LYS A 288 -16.63 -2.73 -2.80
N ILE A 289 -17.54 -3.19 -3.63
CA ILE A 289 -18.83 -2.53 -3.82
C ILE A 289 -19.67 -2.66 -2.53
N LEU A 290 -20.14 -1.53 -2.02
CA LEU A 290 -21.08 -1.46 -0.89
C LEU A 290 -22.52 -1.47 -1.37
N SER A 291 -22.81 -0.67 -2.38
CA SER A 291 -24.16 -0.52 -2.94
C SER A 291 -24.10 -0.34 -4.45
N GLU A 292 -24.70 -1.27 -5.18
CA GLU A 292 -24.90 -1.15 -6.63
C GLU A 292 -25.89 -0.02 -6.96
N LYS A 293 -26.93 0.13 -6.15
CA LYS A 293 -27.97 1.15 -6.33
C LYS A 293 -27.42 2.54 -6.18
N ASP A 294 -26.68 2.78 -5.10
CA ASP A 294 -26.14 4.11 -4.75
C ASP A 294 -24.76 4.36 -5.38
N ALA A 295 -24.24 3.38 -6.13
CA ALA A 295 -22.94 3.39 -6.75
C ALA A 295 -21.82 3.79 -5.76
N THR A 296 -21.75 3.07 -4.63
CA THR A 296 -20.75 3.30 -3.58
C THR A 296 -19.84 2.08 -3.37
N CYS A 297 -18.59 2.35 -2.96
CA CYS A 297 -17.62 1.30 -2.63
C CYS A 297 -16.78 1.68 -1.41
N GLU A 298 -16.09 0.68 -0.84
CA GLU A 298 -15.12 0.86 0.24
C GLU A 298 -13.71 0.46 -0.19
N VAL A 299 -12.72 1.08 0.44
CA VAL A 299 -11.31 0.68 0.39
C VAL A 299 -11.10 -0.45 1.39
N LEU A 300 -10.69 -1.63 0.91
CA LEU A 300 -10.34 -2.77 1.77
C LEU A 300 -8.89 -2.67 2.29
N GLY A 301 -8.02 -2.04 1.55
CA GLY A 301 -6.62 -1.87 1.89
C GLY A 301 -5.72 -1.76 0.67
N ARG A 302 -4.41 -1.73 0.93
CA ARG A 302 -3.37 -1.62 -0.09
C ARG A 302 -2.58 -2.91 -0.21
N SER A 303 -2.07 -3.21 -1.42
CA SER A 303 -1.07 -4.27 -1.60
C SER A 303 0.27 -3.88 -0.97
N PHE A 304 0.93 -4.81 -0.28
CA PHE A 304 2.20 -4.58 0.43
C PHE A 304 3.41 -4.36 -0.49
N ASN A 305 3.26 -4.54 -1.79
CA ASN A 305 4.38 -4.79 -2.69
C ASN A 305 4.95 -3.55 -3.36
N TYR A 306 4.58 -2.34 -2.92
CA TYR A 306 5.11 -1.12 -3.55
C TYR A 306 6.11 -0.39 -2.66
N ARG A 307 7.37 -0.35 -3.08
CA ARG A 307 8.40 0.58 -2.62
C ARG A 307 8.61 1.66 -3.68
N ASP A 308 8.37 2.91 -3.35
CA ASP A 308 8.94 4.02 -4.12
C ASP A 308 10.45 4.01 -3.91
N ILE A 309 11.17 3.50 -4.90
CA ILE A 309 12.61 3.25 -4.85
C ILE A 309 13.39 4.57 -4.69
N ASN A 310 12.78 5.70 -5.03
CA ASN A 310 13.48 6.99 -5.05
C ASN A 310 13.46 7.75 -3.72
N THR A 311 12.46 7.53 -2.84
CA THR A 311 12.33 8.29 -1.59
C THR A 311 12.27 7.42 -0.34
N GLY A 312 12.06 6.11 -0.45
CA GLY A 312 11.82 5.21 0.67
C GLY A 312 10.58 5.54 1.51
N LYS A 313 9.76 6.49 1.02
CA LYS A 313 8.51 6.94 1.65
C LYS A 313 7.39 6.92 0.63
N TYR A 314 6.20 6.55 1.06
CA TYR A 314 5.03 6.44 0.19
C TYR A 314 4.00 7.51 0.48
N ASN A 315 3.37 8.01 -0.58
CA ASN A 315 2.13 8.74 -0.50
C ASN A 315 1.02 7.82 -0.99
N THR A 316 -0.02 7.64 -0.19
CA THR A 316 -1.21 6.90 -0.61
C THR A 316 -2.26 7.91 -1.04
N TYR A 317 -2.75 7.75 -2.27
CA TYR A 317 -3.84 8.55 -2.80
C TYR A 317 -5.08 7.67 -2.94
N ILE A 318 -6.14 8.04 -2.24
CA ILE A 318 -7.46 7.41 -2.37
C ILE A 318 -8.29 8.31 -3.29
N PRO A 319 -8.71 7.84 -4.48
CA PRO A 319 -9.53 8.64 -5.39
C PRO A 319 -10.96 8.79 -4.84
N GLU A 320 -11.65 9.85 -5.26
CA GLU A 320 -13.07 10.05 -4.93
C GLU A 320 -13.97 9.03 -5.62
N GLN A 321 -13.58 8.57 -6.80
CA GLN A 321 -14.33 7.61 -7.60
C GLN A 321 -13.40 6.59 -8.24
N VAL A 322 -13.92 5.38 -8.45
CA VAL A 322 -13.27 4.31 -9.20
C VAL A 322 -14.25 3.73 -10.20
N ASN A 323 -13.73 3.27 -11.35
CA ASN A 323 -14.53 2.60 -12.36
C ASN A 323 -14.44 1.07 -12.16
N ILE A 324 -15.57 0.43 -11.90
CA ILE A 324 -15.68 -1.02 -11.74
C ILE A 324 -16.60 -1.52 -12.84
N ASP A 325 -16.09 -2.32 -13.75
CA ASP A 325 -16.84 -2.92 -14.86
C ASP A 325 -17.65 -1.91 -15.70
N GLY A 326 -17.08 -0.71 -15.95
CA GLY A 326 -17.69 0.33 -16.77
C GLY A 326 -18.63 1.29 -16.01
N LYS A 327 -18.87 1.06 -14.72
CA LYS A 327 -19.69 1.92 -13.85
C LYS A 327 -18.81 2.65 -12.84
N ASN A 328 -19.03 3.95 -12.65
CA ASN A 328 -18.31 4.73 -11.65
C ASN A 328 -18.94 4.54 -10.26
N TYR A 329 -18.10 4.24 -9.27
CA TYR A 329 -18.48 4.13 -7.87
C TYR A 329 -17.78 5.19 -7.05
N THR A 330 -18.52 5.87 -6.19
CA THR A 330 -17.96 6.81 -5.22
C THR A 330 -17.34 6.05 -4.06
N VAL A 331 -16.10 6.38 -3.70
CA VAL A 331 -15.40 5.78 -2.57
C VAL A 331 -15.86 6.47 -1.30
N THR A 332 -16.67 5.79 -0.49
CA THR A 332 -17.34 6.40 0.68
C THR A 332 -16.85 5.89 2.01
N LYS A 333 -16.04 4.81 2.02
CA LYS A 333 -15.60 4.19 3.26
C LYS A 333 -14.19 3.62 3.14
N ILE A 334 -13.44 3.68 4.23
CA ILE A 334 -12.21 2.92 4.46
C ILE A 334 -12.54 1.80 5.44
N ALA A 335 -12.26 0.54 5.08
CA ALA A 335 -12.58 -0.62 5.89
C ALA A 335 -11.72 -0.73 7.16
N ASP A 336 -12.12 -1.59 8.08
CA ASP A 336 -11.33 -1.93 9.25
C ASP A 336 -9.96 -2.47 8.84
N GLN A 337 -8.91 -1.99 9.51
CA GLN A 337 -7.52 -2.40 9.29
C GLN A 337 -6.99 -2.15 7.85
N ALA A 338 -7.67 -1.38 7.01
CA ALA A 338 -7.35 -1.21 5.58
C ALA A 338 -5.86 -0.87 5.33
N PHE A 339 -5.29 0.02 6.12
CA PHE A 339 -3.88 0.44 6.02
C PHE A 339 -3.07 0.10 7.28
N LYS A 340 -3.48 -0.88 8.09
CA LYS A 340 -2.76 -1.26 9.30
C LYS A 340 -1.36 -1.80 8.98
N GLY A 341 -0.33 -1.28 9.68
CA GLY A 341 1.04 -1.79 9.62
C GLY A 341 1.83 -1.36 8.38
N TYR A 342 1.35 -0.41 7.58
CA TYR A 342 2.11 0.16 6.47
C TYR A 342 3.11 1.21 6.99
N THR A 343 4.20 0.74 7.58
CA THR A 343 5.18 1.57 8.30
C THR A 343 5.88 2.62 7.43
N GLU A 344 5.70 2.56 6.12
CA GLU A 344 6.39 3.41 5.14
C GLU A 344 5.50 4.50 4.53
N ILE A 345 4.17 4.50 4.75
CA ILE A 345 3.27 5.56 4.25
C ILE A 345 3.60 6.87 4.96
N ALA A 346 4.11 7.85 4.20
CA ALA A 346 4.51 9.15 4.74
C ALA A 346 3.34 10.13 4.83
N SER A 347 2.43 10.08 3.87
CA SER A 347 1.19 10.86 3.87
C SER A 347 0.07 10.10 3.17
N THR A 348 -1.17 10.41 3.53
CA THR A 348 -2.35 9.90 2.85
C THR A 348 -3.31 11.05 2.53
N TYR A 349 -3.85 11.02 1.30
CA TYR A 349 -4.96 11.86 0.91
C TYR A 349 -6.24 11.05 1.10
N ILE A 350 -7.11 11.53 1.97
CA ILE A 350 -8.45 10.97 2.22
C ILE A 350 -9.46 11.96 1.61
N PRO A 351 -10.15 11.60 0.52
CA PRO A 351 -11.04 12.52 -0.18
C PRO A 351 -12.30 12.84 0.63
N ASN A 352 -12.95 13.97 0.32
CA ASN A 352 -14.16 14.40 1.00
C ASN A 352 -15.37 13.46 0.77
N SER A 353 -15.30 12.57 -0.21
CA SER A 353 -16.30 11.51 -0.41
C SER A 353 -16.32 10.46 0.69
N ILE A 354 -15.24 10.33 1.47
CA ILE A 354 -15.18 9.37 2.59
C ILE A 354 -16.06 9.87 3.75
N LEU A 355 -17.04 9.06 4.10
CA LEU A 355 -17.98 9.29 5.19
C LEU A 355 -17.57 8.57 6.49
N SER A 356 -16.80 7.48 6.37
CA SER A 356 -16.36 6.72 7.53
C SER A 356 -15.00 6.03 7.31
N ILE A 357 -14.26 5.92 8.41
CA ILE A 357 -12.98 5.17 8.50
C ILE A 357 -13.21 4.01 9.46
N GLY A 358 -12.66 2.85 9.17
CA GLY A 358 -12.77 1.66 10.00
C GLY A 358 -11.86 1.66 11.22
N LYS A 359 -12.11 0.76 12.17
CA LYS A 359 -11.25 0.53 13.34
C LYS A 359 -9.87 0.07 12.88
N PHE A 360 -8.81 0.56 13.56
CA PHE A 360 -7.43 0.22 13.25
C PHE A 360 -6.98 0.58 11.83
N ALA A 361 -7.71 1.44 11.10
CA ALA A 361 -7.50 1.65 9.67
C ALA A 361 -6.06 2.08 9.32
N PHE A 362 -5.43 2.95 10.10
CA PHE A 362 -4.06 3.43 9.93
C PHE A 362 -3.13 3.05 11.09
N MET A 363 -3.53 2.07 11.91
CA MET A 363 -2.72 1.61 13.05
C MET A 363 -1.32 1.19 12.60
N ASP A 364 -0.29 1.53 13.40
CA ASP A 364 1.13 1.20 13.19
C ASP A 364 1.77 1.83 11.93
N ASN A 365 1.20 2.89 11.39
CA ASN A 365 1.80 3.67 10.30
C ASN A 365 2.79 4.71 10.84
N VAL A 366 3.95 4.26 11.32
CA VAL A 366 4.95 5.08 12.04
C VAL A 366 5.57 6.19 11.19
N ALA A 367 5.56 6.08 9.86
CA ALA A 367 6.04 7.13 8.95
C ALA A 367 4.95 8.15 8.60
N LEU A 368 3.66 7.87 8.83
CA LEU A 368 2.53 8.73 8.45
C LEU A 368 2.59 10.05 9.21
N ALA A 369 3.13 11.08 8.57
CA ALA A 369 3.36 12.39 9.19
C ALA A 369 2.14 13.32 9.10
N SER A 370 1.24 13.08 8.15
CA SER A 370 0.01 13.86 7.96
C SER A 370 -1.09 13.02 7.33
N ALA A 371 -2.32 13.28 7.75
CA ALA A 371 -3.54 12.77 7.14
C ALA A 371 -4.59 13.89 7.15
N ALA A 372 -5.12 14.23 5.98
CA ALA A 372 -6.22 15.18 5.89
C ALA A 372 -7.53 14.45 6.21
N MET A 373 -8.32 15.00 7.14
CA MET A 373 -9.63 14.44 7.49
C MET A 373 -10.73 15.05 6.63
N PRO A 374 -11.64 14.23 6.07
CA PRO A 374 -12.82 14.73 5.35
C PRO A 374 -13.73 15.58 6.24
N ASN A 375 -14.24 16.68 5.69
CA ASN A 375 -15.08 17.62 6.46
C ASN A 375 -16.41 17.03 6.95
N GLY A 376 -16.91 15.96 6.32
CA GLY A 376 -18.17 15.30 6.69
C GLY A 376 -18.04 14.18 7.73
N MET A 377 -16.84 13.90 8.20
CA MET A 377 -16.59 12.80 9.13
C MET A 377 -17.11 13.12 10.52
N THR A 378 -17.87 12.19 11.10
CA THR A 378 -18.50 12.35 12.44
C THR A 378 -17.83 11.54 13.53
N GLU A 379 -17.00 10.54 13.17
CA GLU A 379 -16.34 9.67 14.12
C GLU A 379 -14.91 9.31 13.67
N ILE A 380 -13.98 9.29 14.62
CA ILE A 380 -12.68 8.63 14.49
C ILE A 380 -12.74 7.37 15.36
N PRO A 381 -12.78 6.17 14.76
CA PRO A 381 -13.03 4.95 15.51
C PRO A 381 -11.83 4.50 16.33
N THR A 382 -12.05 3.46 17.14
CA THR A 382 -11.04 2.82 18.00
C THR A 382 -9.76 2.55 17.24
N LYS A 383 -8.64 3.08 17.79
CA LYS A 383 -7.26 2.88 17.31
C LYS A 383 -7.05 3.20 15.82
N ALA A 384 -7.88 4.05 15.22
CA ALA A 384 -7.78 4.37 13.80
C ALA A 384 -6.41 4.92 13.41
N PHE A 385 -5.78 5.73 14.26
CA PHE A 385 -4.44 6.31 14.07
C PHE A 385 -3.46 5.92 15.19
N TYR A 386 -3.72 4.82 15.89
CA TYR A 386 -2.83 4.32 16.94
C TYR A 386 -1.41 4.11 16.40
N HIS A 387 -0.40 4.58 17.14
CA HIS A 387 1.03 4.43 16.83
C HIS A 387 1.39 4.92 15.42
N THR A 388 0.89 6.12 15.06
CA THR A 388 1.25 6.79 13.81
C THR A 388 2.28 7.90 14.04
N GLY A 389 2.98 8.27 12.95
CA GLY A 389 3.97 9.35 12.96
C GLY A 389 3.39 10.76 12.80
N ILE A 390 2.07 10.94 12.96
CA ILE A 390 1.36 12.21 12.75
C ILE A 390 1.95 13.28 13.66
N LYS A 391 2.28 14.45 13.05
CA LYS A 391 2.83 15.61 13.74
C LYS A 391 1.77 16.64 14.10
N GLU A 392 0.81 16.82 13.23
CA GLU A 392 -0.31 17.74 13.37
C GLU A 392 -1.56 17.09 12.79
N MET A 393 -2.70 17.30 13.42
CA MET A 393 -3.98 16.79 12.98
C MET A 393 -5.03 17.90 13.07
N LYS A 394 -5.63 18.21 11.92
CA LYS A 394 -6.81 19.07 11.87
C LYS A 394 -8.07 18.20 11.92
N LEU A 395 -8.79 18.28 13.01
CA LEU A 395 -10.04 17.55 13.21
C LEU A 395 -11.19 18.35 12.60
N PRO A 396 -12.11 17.72 11.84
CA PRO A 396 -13.25 18.42 11.23
C PRO A 396 -14.27 18.85 12.29
N HIS A 397 -14.93 19.97 12.07
CA HIS A 397 -15.96 20.50 12.97
C HIS A 397 -17.20 19.59 13.10
N SER A 398 -17.44 18.71 12.13
CA SER A 398 -18.51 17.70 12.15
C SER A 398 -18.28 16.58 13.16
N LEU A 399 -17.07 16.45 13.71
CA LEU A 399 -16.69 15.32 14.55
C LEU A 399 -17.46 15.31 15.87
N LYS A 400 -17.98 14.13 16.23
CA LYS A 400 -18.77 13.91 17.47
C LYS A 400 -18.11 12.87 18.39
N VAL A 401 -17.28 11.98 17.83
CA VAL A 401 -16.68 10.87 18.57
C VAL A 401 -15.21 10.74 18.22
N ILE A 402 -14.36 10.68 19.24
CA ILE A 402 -12.97 10.24 19.17
C ILE A 402 -12.89 8.96 20.01
N GLY A 403 -12.78 7.81 19.34
CA GLY A 403 -12.89 6.49 19.95
C GLY A 403 -11.67 6.10 20.78
N ASN A 404 -11.77 4.93 21.44
CA ASN A 404 -10.73 4.41 22.34
C ASN A 404 -9.36 4.34 21.67
N ALA A 405 -8.34 4.91 22.31
CA ALA A 405 -6.95 4.92 21.85
C ALA A 405 -6.77 5.41 20.39
N ALA A 406 -7.67 6.26 19.89
CA ALA A 406 -7.72 6.66 18.47
C ALA A 406 -6.38 7.26 18.00
N PHE A 407 -5.69 8.02 18.84
CA PHE A 407 -4.37 8.64 18.60
C PHE A 407 -3.31 8.21 19.62
N ALA A 408 -3.55 7.13 20.39
CA ALA A 408 -2.55 6.69 21.35
C ALA A 408 -1.23 6.30 20.65
N GLU A 409 -0.09 6.49 21.35
CA GLU A 409 1.26 6.26 20.80
C GLU A 409 1.64 7.15 19.60
N CYS A 410 0.90 8.23 19.32
CA CYS A 410 1.29 9.22 18.32
C CYS A 410 2.42 10.11 18.87
N LYS A 411 3.61 9.54 19.03
CA LYS A 411 4.76 10.17 19.74
C LYS A 411 5.25 11.48 19.11
N ARG A 412 4.86 11.78 17.88
CA ARG A 412 5.24 12.99 17.14
C ARG A 412 4.16 14.06 17.10
N LEU A 413 2.96 13.77 17.59
CA LEU A 413 1.85 14.72 17.62
C LEU A 413 2.19 15.85 18.58
N LYS A 414 2.24 17.11 18.07
CA LYS A 414 2.66 18.29 18.84
C LYS A 414 1.49 19.08 19.38
N SER A 415 0.41 19.13 18.63
CA SER A 415 -0.75 19.92 18.98
C SER A 415 -2.04 19.29 18.46
N VAL A 416 -3.12 19.47 19.19
CA VAL A 416 -4.47 19.08 18.79
C VAL A 416 -5.50 20.07 19.31
N THR A 417 -6.40 20.48 18.44
CA THR A 417 -7.61 21.22 18.81
C THR A 417 -8.80 20.28 18.67
N ILE A 418 -9.43 19.95 19.79
CA ILE A 418 -10.64 19.12 19.80
C ILE A 418 -11.82 20.02 19.40
N PRO A 419 -12.59 19.67 18.37
CA PRO A 419 -13.67 20.53 17.88
C PRO A 419 -14.86 20.57 18.84
N GLU A 420 -15.61 21.65 18.77
CA GLU A 420 -16.88 21.79 19.48
C GLU A 420 -17.86 20.69 19.07
N GLY A 421 -18.68 20.26 20.04
CA GLY A 421 -19.62 19.15 19.86
C GLY A 421 -19.08 17.78 20.24
N ILE A 422 -17.78 17.68 20.62
CA ILE A 422 -17.27 16.52 21.35
C ILE A 422 -17.65 16.69 22.82
N GLU A 423 -18.40 15.72 23.36
CA GLU A 423 -18.80 15.69 24.77
C GLU A 423 -17.95 14.74 25.61
N THR A 424 -17.33 13.74 25.00
CA THR A 424 -16.53 12.75 25.70
C THR A 424 -15.23 12.47 24.93
N LEU A 425 -14.11 12.46 25.65
CA LEU A 425 -12.87 11.86 25.18
C LEU A 425 -12.79 10.44 25.73
N GLU A 426 -12.73 9.46 24.82
CA GLU A 426 -12.78 8.04 25.17
C GLU A 426 -11.44 7.51 25.72
N LEU A 427 -11.48 6.29 26.27
CA LEU A 427 -10.33 5.65 26.92
C LEU A 427 -9.03 5.77 26.11
N ASP A 428 -7.96 6.25 26.75
CA ASP A 428 -6.60 6.33 26.21
C ASP A 428 -6.49 7.10 24.86
N ALA A 429 -7.46 7.94 24.51
CA ALA A 429 -7.59 8.53 23.17
C ALA A 429 -6.30 9.19 22.65
N PHE A 430 -5.49 9.81 23.51
CA PHE A 430 -4.20 10.46 23.23
C PHE A 430 -3.07 9.94 24.12
N ALA A 431 -3.21 8.74 24.71
CA ALA A 431 -2.19 8.19 25.59
C ALA A 431 -0.82 8.06 24.89
N CYS A 432 0.27 8.26 25.60
CA CYS A 432 1.66 8.17 25.10
C CYS A 432 1.96 9.06 23.88
N CYS A 433 1.31 10.21 23.77
CA CYS A 433 1.66 11.25 22.80
C CYS A 433 2.81 12.11 23.36
N ASP A 434 4.04 11.58 23.37
CA ASP A 434 5.20 12.16 24.06
C ASP A 434 5.49 13.63 23.68
N SER A 435 5.24 14.03 22.42
CA SER A 435 5.51 15.40 21.93
C SER A 435 4.31 16.35 22.06
N LEU A 436 3.16 15.87 22.56
CA LEU A 436 1.94 16.68 22.65
C LEU A 436 2.09 17.75 23.72
N ALA A 437 2.26 19.00 23.29
CA ALA A 437 2.46 20.15 24.16
C ALA A 437 1.23 21.06 24.23
N ASN A 438 0.49 21.19 23.12
CA ASN A 438 -0.63 22.12 23.03
C ASN A 438 -1.94 21.37 22.77
N ILE A 439 -2.88 21.51 23.70
CA ILE A 439 -4.20 20.88 23.61
C ILE A 439 -5.25 21.96 23.86
N THR A 440 -6.23 22.04 22.95
CA THR A 440 -7.42 22.85 23.16
C THR A 440 -8.61 21.92 23.35
N LEU A 441 -9.24 21.98 24.50
CA LEU A 441 -10.46 21.24 24.83
C LEU A 441 -11.70 22.08 24.52
N PRO A 442 -12.79 21.50 23.95
CA PRO A 442 -13.97 22.25 23.60
C PRO A 442 -14.83 22.58 24.82
N SER A 443 -15.60 23.67 24.72
CA SER A 443 -16.54 24.08 25.77
C SER A 443 -17.69 23.09 25.98
N THR A 444 -17.93 22.20 25.01
CA THR A 444 -18.94 21.14 25.06
C THR A 444 -18.50 19.88 25.80
N LEU A 445 -17.21 19.78 26.18
CA LEU A 445 -16.66 18.56 26.80
C LEU A 445 -17.22 18.35 28.22
N LYS A 446 -17.78 17.18 28.49
CA LYS A 446 -18.37 16.77 29.78
C LYS A 446 -17.55 15.72 30.51
N SER A 447 -16.90 14.83 29.74
CA SER A 447 -16.19 13.69 30.32
C SER A 447 -14.84 13.46 29.64
N ILE A 448 -13.81 13.32 30.46
CA ILE A 448 -12.47 12.83 30.08
C ILE A 448 -12.37 11.43 30.69
N LYS A 449 -12.36 10.39 29.85
CA LYS A 449 -12.26 9.01 30.32
C LYS A 449 -10.86 8.65 30.81
N ARG A 450 -10.72 7.47 31.37
CA ARG A 450 -9.46 6.99 31.94
C ARG A 450 -8.31 7.07 30.92
N GLY A 451 -7.13 7.55 31.37
CA GLY A 451 -5.88 7.50 30.64
C GLY A 451 -5.79 8.38 29.39
N VAL A 452 -6.75 9.26 29.14
CA VAL A 452 -6.83 10.03 27.87
C VAL A 452 -5.50 10.68 27.48
N PHE A 453 -4.77 11.28 28.42
CA PHE A 453 -3.45 11.91 28.21
C PHE A 453 -2.35 11.21 29.02
N TRP A 454 -2.51 9.93 29.34
CA TRP A 454 -1.51 9.16 30.05
C TRP A 454 -0.16 9.19 29.33
N GLN A 455 0.92 9.53 30.05
CA GLN A 455 2.29 9.68 29.49
C GLN A 455 2.42 10.72 28.35
N CYS A 456 1.61 11.76 28.33
CA CYS A 456 1.84 12.91 27.45
C CYS A 456 2.90 13.84 28.07
N ARG A 457 4.17 13.49 27.90
CA ARG A 457 5.29 14.06 28.65
C ARG A 457 5.57 15.53 28.37
N SER A 458 5.14 16.07 27.22
CA SER A 458 5.39 17.45 26.80
C SER A 458 4.30 18.45 27.19
N ILE A 459 3.17 18.01 27.74
CA ILE A 459 2.11 18.92 28.23
C ILE A 459 2.68 19.68 29.42
N ASN A 460 2.76 21.01 29.35
CA ASN A 460 3.21 21.89 30.44
C ASN A 460 2.02 22.54 31.18
N GLU A 461 0.93 22.77 30.48
CA GLU A 461 -0.33 23.29 31.00
C GLU A 461 -1.54 22.67 30.33
N ILE A 462 -2.66 22.67 31.02
CA ILE A 462 -3.94 22.19 30.48
C ILE A 462 -5.09 23.04 31.01
N HIS A 463 -6.01 23.43 30.12
CA HIS A 463 -7.25 24.12 30.46
C HIS A 463 -8.41 23.13 30.40
N ILE A 464 -9.00 22.82 31.56
CA ILE A 464 -10.16 21.94 31.69
C ILE A 464 -11.42 22.82 31.69
N PRO A 465 -12.30 22.72 30.68
CA PRO A 465 -13.49 23.54 30.60
C PRO A 465 -14.43 23.38 31.81
N ALA A 466 -15.21 24.41 32.10
CA ALA A 466 -16.18 24.41 33.19
C ALA A 466 -17.30 23.33 33.04
N SER A 467 -17.52 22.89 31.82
CA SER A 467 -18.48 21.85 31.45
C SER A 467 -18.05 20.43 31.86
N VAL A 468 -16.75 20.22 32.17
CA VAL A 468 -16.21 18.89 32.52
C VAL A 468 -16.63 18.52 33.94
N THR A 469 -17.47 17.50 34.03
CA THR A 469 -17.97 16.95 35.30
C THR A 469 -17.30 15.65 35.71
N GLU A 470 -16.66 14.94 34.75
CA GLU A 470 -16.03 13.64 34.96
C GLU A 470 -14.60 13.64 34.44
N ILE A 471 -13.64 13.23 35.28
CA ILE A 471 -12.24 13.00 34.90
C ILE A 471 -11.84 11.62 35.39
N GLY A 472 -11.55 10.73 34.44
CA GLY A 472 -11.17 9.35 34.72
C GLY A 472 -9.75 9.23 35.29
N GLU A 473 -9.50 8.11 35.96
CA GLU A 473 -8.20 7.80 36.53
C GLU A 473 -7.07 7.87 35.51
N TYR A 474 -5.89 8.26 35.95
CA TYR A 474 -4.65 8.30 35.15
C TYR A 474 -4.69 9.23 33.94
N SER A 475 -5.71 10.11 33.80
CA SER A 475 -5.87 10.96 32.61
C SER A 475 -4.66 11.84 32.32
N PHE A 476 -3.93 12.29 33.35
CA PHE A 476 -2.69 13.08 33.23
C PHE A 476 -1.52 12.43 33.97
N TYR A 477 -1.54 11.11 34.11
CA TYR A 477 -0.51 10.39 34.86
C TYR A 477 0.75 10.27 34.00
N TYR A 478 1.93 10.57 34.58
CA TYR A 478 3.21 10.67 33.90
C TYR A 478 3.27 11.76 32.80
N CYS A 479 2.52 12.84 32.96
CA CYS A 479 2.74 14.08 32.20
C CYS A 479 3.89 14.86 32.88
N ASP A 480 5.13 14.44 32.60
CA ASP A 480 6.32 14.85 33.38
C ASP A 480 6.61 16.37 33.34
N SER A 481 6.18 17.06 32.28
CA SER A 481 6.32 18.52 32.12
C SER A 481 5.17 19.33 32.70
N LEU A 482 4.05 18.68 33.12
CA LEU A 482 2.86 19.40 33.58
C LEU A 482 3.14 20.19 34.88
N ARG A 483 2.86 21.48 34.83
CA ARG A 483 3.05 22.40 35.97
C ARG A 483 1.78 23.14 36.32
N HIS A 484 0.94 23.45 35.33
CA HIS A 484 -0.26 24.27 35.52
C HIS A 484 -1.50 23.57 35.00
N VAL A 485 -2.50 23.43 35.85
CA VAL A 485 -3.81 22.88 35.51
C VAL A 485 -4.85 23.96 35.78
N TYR A 486 -5.42 24.53 34.73
CA TYR A 486 -6.49 25.51 34.82
C TYR A 486 -7.84 24.79 34.78
N ASN A 487 -8.38 24.49 35.96
CA ASN A 487 -9.68 23.82 36.08
C ASN A 487 -10.79 24.86 36.27
N HIS A 488 -11.53 25.12 35.21
CA HIS A 488 -12.60 26.12 35.19
C HIS A 488 -13.90 25.66 35.86
N ALA A 489 -13.99 24.40 36.32
CA ALA A 489 -15.18 23.87 36.98
C ALA A 489 -15.42 24.57 38.35
N ALA A 490 -16.63 24.97 38.61
CA ALA A 490 -17.02 25.57 39.88
C ALA A 490 -17.00 24.59 41.05
N THR A 491 -17.17 23.29 40.76
CA THR A 491 -17.12 22.19 41.74
C THR A 491 -16.02 21.20 41.34
N PRO A 492 -15.20 20.75 42.30
CA PRO A 492 -14.16 19.76 41.99
C PRO A 492 -14.78 18.43 41.57
N GLN A 493 -14.20 17.82 40.52
CA GLN A 493 -14.57 16.48 40.09
C GLN A 493 -14.07 15.43 41.11
N GLU A 494 -14.80 14.33 41.24
CA GLU A 494 -14.34 13.18 42.02
C GLU A 494 -13.26 12.44 41.21
N VAL A 495 -12.05 12.39 41.75
CA VAL A 495 -10.90 11.74 41.10
C VAL A 495 -10.08 10.94 42.12
N ILE A 496 -9.44 9.86 41.69
CA ILE A 496 -8.65 8.98 42.55
C ILE A 496 -7.15 9.15 42.27
N SER A 497 -6.71 9.03 41.04
CA SER A 497 -5.28 9.03 40.62
C SER A 497 -5.11 9.79 39.32
N LEU A 498 -5.03 11.12 39.39
CA LEU A 498 -5.04 11.96 38.21
C LEU A 498 -3.64 12.33 37.74
N PHE A 499 -2.74 12.72 38.67
CA PHE A 499 -1.40 13.23 38.37
C PHE A 499 -0.29 12.41 39.04
N LYS A 500 0.88 12.32 38.35
CA LYS A 500 2.15 11.85 38.92
C LYS A 500 3.30 12.45 38.12
N PRO A 501 4.30 13.15 38.76
CA PRO A 501 4.32 13.52 40.18
C PRO A 501 3.28 14.59 40.54
N LYS A 502 2.83 14.61 41.80
CA LYS A 502 1.86 15.60 42.28
C LYS A 502 2.53 16.92 42.75
N ASP A 503 3.73 16.83 43.30
CA ASP A 503 4.36 17.90 44.09
C ASP A 503 4.76 19.15 43.27
N SER A 504 4.78 19.04 41.94
CA SER A 504 5.16 20.12 41.03
C SER A 504 3.98 20.80 40.34
N ILE A 505 2.75 20.42 40.67
CA ILE A 505 1.54 20.88 39.96
C ILE A 505 0.84 21.98 40.76
N THR A 506 0.55 23.08 40.09
CA THR A 506 -0.32 24.15 40.59
C THR A 506 -1.65 24.04 39.86
N VAL A 507 -2.73 23.97 40.63
CA VAL A 507 -4.10 23.91 40.09
C VAL A 507 -4.73 25.30 40.27
N HIS A 508 -5.04 25.91 39.15
CA HIS A 508 -5.74 27.20 39.08
C HIS A 508 -7.24 26.93 39.00
N VAL A 509 -7.99 27.56 39.87
CA VAL A 509 -9.45 27.37 39.98
C VAL A 509 -10.17 28.73 40.06
N PRO A 510 -11.50 28.77 39.83
CA PRO A 510 -12.25 30.00 40.10
C PRO A 510 -12.09 30.45 41.58
N ALA A 511 -11.87 31.73 41.78
CA ALA A 511 -11.60 32.28 43.13
C ALA A 511 -12.64 31.85 44.18
N ALA A 512 -13.92 31.80 43.79
CA ALA A 512 -15.02 31.36 44.64
C ALA A 512 -15.01 29.88 44.99
N SER A 513 -14.24 29.04 44.23
CA SER A 513 -14.22 27.58 44.38
C SER A 513 -13.04 27.07 45.20
N VAL A 514 -12.11 27.92 45.59
CA VAL A 514 -10.83 27.55 46.27
C VAL A 514 -11.10 26.62 47.49
N GLU A 515 -12.01 27.01 48.34
CA GLU A 515 -12.29 26.25 49.56
C GLU A 515 -12.92 24.86 49.27
N LEU A 516 -13.75 24.77 48.22
CA LEU A 516 -14.28 23.48 47.78
C LEU A 516 -13.18 22.53 47.30
N TYR A 517 -12.23 23.03 46.51
CA TYR A 517 -11.08 22.24 46.05
C TYR A 517 -10.14 21.82 47.17
N ARG A 518 -9.90 22.71 48.16
CA ARG A 518 -9.10 22.39 49.34
C ARG A 518 -9.72 21.38 50.28
N GLN A 519 -11.03 21.19 50.23
CA GLN A 519 -11.77 20.17 50.97
C GLN A 519 -11.98 18.87 50.21
N ALA A 520 -11.83 18.88 48.88
CA ALA A 520 -12.08 17.72 48.02
C ALA A 520 -10.94 16.66 48.17
N SER A 521 -11.33 15.40 48.29
CA SER A 521 -10.47 14.29 48.74
C SER A 521 -9.12 14.18 48.02
N TYR A 522 -9.08 14.37 46.71
CA TYR A 522 -7.84 14.28 45.92
C TYR A 522 -7.13 15.62 45.77
N TRP A 523 -7.93 16.69 45.54
CA TRP A 523 -7.44 18.04 45.20
C TRP A 523 -6.75 18.74 46.39
N LYS A 524 -7.15 18.45 47.63
CA LYS A 524 -6.61 19.03 48.85
C LYS A 524 -5.09 18.86 49.00
N ASP A 525 -4.53 17.82 48.38
CA ASP A 525 -3.09 17.51 48.44
C ASP A 525 -2.27 18.28 47.38
N LEU A 526 -2.89 19.17 46.61
CA LEU A 526 -2.28 19.93 45.53
C LEU A 526 -2.17 21.41 45.88
N ASN A 527 -1.30 22.14 45.19
CA ASN A 527 -1.21 23.58 45.31
C ASN A 527 -2.39 24.28 44.61
N ILE A 528 -3.40 24.72 45.35
CA ILE A 528 -4.62 25.34 44.84
C ILE A 528 -4.52 26.86 44.84
N VAL A 529 -4.68 27.51 43.71
CA VAL A 529 -4.65 28.96 43.50
C VAL A 529 -5.96 29.45 42.89
N GLY A 530 -6.55 30.47 43.49
CA GLY A 530 -7.83 31.04 43.05
C GLY A 530 -7.66 32.28 42.17
N ASP A 531 -7.15 32.12 40.98
CA ASP A 531 -6.80 33.22 40.08
C ASP A 531 -7.55 33.20 38.73
N ILE A 532 -8.44 32.23 38.52
CA ILE A 532 -9.32 32.27 37.36
C ILE A 532 -10.41 33.32 37.60
N VAL A 533 -10.27 34.44 36.88
CA VAL A 533 -11.23 35.56 36.91
C VAL A 533 -12.12 35.49 35.66
N GLY A 534 -13.42 35.23 35.86
CA GLY A 534 -14.40 35.18 34.80
C GLY A 534 -14.57 33.77 34.18
N LEU A 535 -15.81 33.40 33.91
CA LEU A 535 -16.14 32.24 33.09
C LEU A 535 -15.62 32.55 31.67
N VAL A 536 -14.57 31.87 31.22
CA VAL A 536 -14.28 31.79 29.79
C VAL A 536 -15.38 30.91 29.21
N PRO A 537 -16.17 31.40 28.24
CA PRO A 537 -17.32 30.69 27.69
C PRO A 537 -16.92 29.37 27.00
#